data_69c324bb5bb530248ae3964d0ed11129
#
_entry.id   69c324bb5bb530248ae3964d0ed11129
#
_cell.length_a   1.000
_cell.length_b   1.000
_cell.length_c   1.000
_cell.angle_alpha   90.00
_cell.angle_beta   90.00
_cell.angle_gamma   90.00
#
_symmetry.space_group_name_H-M   'P 1'
#
loop_
_entity.id
_entity.type
_entity.pdbx_description
1 polymer ?
#
loop_
_entity_poly.entity_id
_entity_poly.type
_entity_poly.pdbx_seq_one_letter_code
_entity_poly.pdbx_strand_id
1 'polypeptide(L)'
;MTPLASEPCVLLDVAQLTMRFGGLTAVDGVSFQALDRQVTAIIGPNGAGKTTLFNCLTGFYRPTSGGLTLHRGGKAQSLAGLSAHKTARLGVARTFQNIRLFPSMTVLENVLVAEHRRLMRASGYTFGGLFGFPGYRRAEKEAIEKARMWLDRLMLVKAADTIAGELPYGMQRRLEIARAMCADPSLLCLDEPAAGLNPSESIALRRAIARIRDETRIGILLIEHNMNVVMEISDRVVVLDYGKRIACGTPQQVRDDPAVIRAYLGEPEVA
;
A
#
# COMPACT_ATOMS: atom_id res chain seq x y z
N MET A 1 23.91 8.28 -20.45
CA MET A 1 23.35 9.47 -19.80
C MET A 1 22.36 8.97 -18.75
N THR A 2 22.76 9.01 -17.49
CA THR A 2 21.88 8.69 -16.36
C THR A 2 20.84 9.81 -16.26
N PRO A 3 19.54 9.55 -16.27
CA PRO A 3 18.57 10.63 -16.11
C PRO A 3 18.75 11.21 -14.69
N LEU A 4 18.94 12.52 -14.62
CA LEU A 4 18.91 13.30 -13.39
C LEU A 4 17.69 12.84 -12.58
N ALA A 5 17.91 12.36 -11.38
CA ALA A 5 16.85 11.99 -10.45
C ALA A 5 16.04 13.26 -10.15
N SER A 6 14.87 13.38 -10.78
CA SER A 6 13.92 14.43 -10.43
C SER A 6 13.57 14.29 -8.95
N GLU A 7 13.53 15.40 -8.22
CA GLU A 7 13.13 15.43 -6.81
C GLU A 7 11.77 14.74 -6.62
N PRO A 8 11.57 14.08 -5.47
CA PRO A 8 10.28 13.45 -5.15
C PRO A 8 9.15 14.48 -5.17
N CYS A 9 8.04 14.15 -5.83
CA CYS A 9 6.89 15.04 -5.94
C CYS A 9 5.77 14.58 -5.00
N VAL A 10 4.92 15.53 -4.57
CA VAL A 10 3.73 15.19 -3.77
C VAL A 10 2.82 14.29 -4.61
N LEU A 11 2.60 13.07 -4.11
CA LEU A 11 1.72 12.07 -4.70
C LEU A 11 0.35 12.05 -4.04
N LEU A 12 0.32 12.10 -2.71
CA LEU A 12 -0.92 12.16 -1.93
C LEU A 12 -0.88 13.37 -0.99
N ASP A 13 -1.92 14.17 -1.03
CA ASP A 13 -2.16 15.25 -0.09
C ASP A 13 -3.39 14.96 0.75
N VAL A 14 -3.21 14.96 2.08
CA VAL A 14 -4.25 14.78 3.08
C VAL A 14 -4.40 16.08 3.83
N ALA A 15 -5.57 16.72 3.73
CA ALA A 15 -5.82 18.05 4.27
C ALA A 15 -6.98 18.02 5.27
N GLN A 16 -6.70 18.25 6.56
CA GLN A 16 -7.66 18.36 7.65
C GLN A 16 -8.70 17.22 7.68
N LEU A 17 -8.22 15.98 7.45
CA LEU A 17 -9.09 14.82 7.38
C LEU A 17 -9.69 14.51 8.74
N THR A 18 -11.02 14.43 8.77
CA THR A 18 -11.77 14.08 9.99
C THR A 18 -12.73 12.92 9.69
N MET A 19 -12.77 11.95 10.60
CA MET A 19 -13.72 10.84 10.55
C MET A 19 -14.37 10.62 11.91
N ARG A 20 -15.71 10.67 11.93
CA ARG A 20 -16.54 10.49 13.13
C ARG A 20 -17.46 9.29 12.96
N PHE A 21 -17.63 8.53 14.03
CA PHE A 21 -18.62 7.46 14.16
C PHE A 21 -19.55 7.78 15.30
N GLY A 22 -20.73 8.32 15.00
CA GLY A 22 -21.62 8.85 16.04
C GLY A 22 -20.92 9.94 16.86
N GLY A 23 -20.79 9.72 18.16
CA GLY A 23 -20.10 10.65 19.08
C GLY A 23 -18.58 10.51 19.13
N LEU A 24 -18.01 9.44 18.53
CA LEU A 24 -16.57 9.18 18.56
C LEU A 24 -15.88 9.82 17.36
N THR A 25 -14.88 10.67 17.60
CA THR A 25 -13.98 11.16 16.56
C THR A 25 -12.75 10.27 16.49
N ALA A 26 -12.68 9.41 15.47
CA ALA A 26 -11.59 8.44 15.29
C ALA A 26 -10.38 9.03 14.55
N VAL A 27 -10.58 10.07 13.72
CA VAL A 27 -9.54 10.88 13.07
C VAL A 27 -9.99 12.33 13.16
N ASP A 28 -9.12 13.22 13.61
CA ASP A 28 -9.43 14.61 13.92
C ASP A 28 -8.43 15.56 13.27
N GLY A 29 -8.82 16.17 12.13
CA GLY A 29 -8.08 17.21 11.46
C GLY A 29 -6.68 16.79 10.96
N VAL A 30 -6.47 15.52 10.63
CA VAL A 30 -5.15 14.99 10.21
C VAL A 30 -4.75 15.56 8.85
N SER A 31 -3.53 16.11 8.78
CA SER A 31 -2.93 16.63 7.55
C SER A 31 -1.50 16.13 7.38
N PHE A 32 -1.18 15.58 6.21
CA PHE A 32 0.18 15.20 5.81
C PHE A 32 0.25 15.00 4.30
N GLN A 33 1.49 14.91 3.79
CA GLN A 33 1.75 14.58 2.40
C GLN A 33 2.61 13.31 2.30
N ALA A 34 2.31 12.47 1.31
CA ALA A 34 3.17 11.37 0.91
C ALA A 34 3.73 11.66 -0.49
N LEU A 35 5.02 11.40 -0.67
CA LEU A 35 5.74 11.67 -1.91
C LEU A 35 5.84 10.39 -2.76
N ASP A 36 6.04 10.56 -4.07
CA ASP A 36 6.44 9.46 -4.94
C ASP A 36 7.85 8.97 -4.56
N ARG A 37 8.17 7.71 -4.87
CA ARG A 37 9.47 7.08 -4.55
C ARG A 37 9.88 7.14 -3.08
N GLN A 38 8.94 7.30 -2.20
CA GLN A 38 9.17 7.29 -0.75
C GLN A 38 8.23 6.33 -0.04
N VAL A 39 8.71 5.81 1.07
CA VAL A 39 7.90 5.08 2.04
C VAL A 39 7.51 6.05 3.16
N THR A 40 6.23 6.36 3.25
CA THR A 40 5.65 7.12 4.36
C THR A 40 4.98 6.15 5.33
N ALA A 41 5.52 6.00 6.53
CA ALA A 41 4.91 5.19 7.58
C ALA A 41 3.90 6.00 8.40
N ILE A 42 2.81 5.35 8.79
CA ILE A 42 1.82 5.86 9.73
C ILE A 42 1.87 4.97 10.96
N ILE A 43 2.31 5.52 12.09
CA ILE A 43 2.46 4.81 13.34
C ILE A 43 1.65 5.44 14.45
N GLY A 44 1.59 4.81 15.61
CA GLY A 44 0.89 5.30 16.80
C GLY A 44 0.39 4.14 17.67
N PRO A 45 -0.04 4.39 18.88
CA PRO A 45 -0.62 3.40 19.78
C PRO A 45 -1.86 2.71 19.20
N ASN A 46 -2.30 1.64 19.86
CA ASN A 46 -3.56 1.00 19.51
C ASN A 46 -4.72 1.99 19.75
N GLY A 47 -5.67 2.04 18.81
CA GLY A 47 -6.77 3.02 18.88
C GLY A 47 -6.43 4.42 18.39
N ALA A 48 -5.18 4.73 17.97
CA ALA A 48 -4.78 6.06 17.48
C ALA A 48 -5.43 6.49 16.16
N GLY A 49 -6.26 5.65 15.52
CA GLY A 49 -6.99 6.00 14.29
C GLY A 49 -6.30 5.59 12.99
N LYS A 50 -5.17 4.87 13.03
CA LYS A 50 -4.39 4.45 11.84
C LYS A 50 -5.23 3.72 10.79
N THR A 51 -5.89 2.64 11.19
CA THR A 51 -6.74 1.84 10.29
C THR A 51 -7.93 2.64 9.75
N THR A 52 -8.51 3.53 10.58
CA THR A 52 -9.58 4.43 10.15
C THR A 52 -9.08 5.39 9.07
N LEU A 53 -7.91 5.99 9.26
CA LEU A 53 -7.27 6.84 8.26
C LEU A 53 -7.06 6.07 6.95
N PHE A 54 -6.48 4.87 7.01
CA PHE A 54 -6.29 4.02 5.81
C PHE A 54 -7.60 3.66 5.11
N ASN A 55 -8.66 3.40 5.86
CA ASN A 55 -9.98 3.12 5.30
C ASN A 55 -10.55 4.35 4.57
N CYS A 56 -10.30 5.55 5.07
CA CYS A 56 -10.65 6.79 4.37
C CYS A 56 -9.83 6.96 3.07
N LEU A 57 -8.51 6.77 3.14
CA LEU A 57 -7.58 6.91 1.99
C LEU A 57 -7.91 5.92 0.86
N THR A 58 -8.35 4.72 1.21
CA THR A 58 -8.61 3.64 0.27
C THR A 58 -10.09 3.49 -0.13
N GLY A 59 -10.95 4.42 0.33
CA GLY A 59 -12.36 4.50 -0.08
C GLY A 59 -13.29 3.48 0.57
N PHE A 60 -12.88 2.86 1.70
CA PHE A 60 -13.75 2.02 2.52
C PHE A 60 -14.63 2.86 3.46
N TYR A 61 -14.13 4.00 3.91
CA TYR A 61 -14.90 4.97 4.67
C TYR A 61 -14.95 6.30 3.92
N ARG A 62 -16.10 6.95 4.01
CA ARG A 62 -16.25 8.33 3.53
C ARG A 62 -15.90 9.28 4.68
N PRO A 63 -14.86 10.11 4.55
CA PRO A 63 -14.52 11.10 5.57
C PRO A 63 -15.71 11.98 5.92
N THR A 64 -15.81 12.39 7.18
CA THR A 64 -16.81 13.35 7.63
C THR A 64 -16.52 14.74 7.09
N SER A 65 -15.22 15.12 7.05
CA SER A 65 -14.72 16.37 6.46
C SER A 65 -13.26 16.27 6.08
N GLY A 66 -12.72 17.29 5.41
CA GLY A 66 -11.35 17.34 4.95
C GLY A 66 -11.19 16.89 3.50
N GLY A 67 -9.97 16.98 3.00
CA GLY A 67 -9.59 16.70 1.62
C GLY A 67 -8.62 15.52 1.49
N LEU A 68 -8.78 14.78 0.40
CA LEU A 68 -7.86 13.71 -0.04
C LEU A 68 -7.59 13.93 -1.52
N THR A 69 -6.37 14.23 -1.90
CA THR A 69 -6.00 14.50 -3.30
C THR A 69 -4.84 13.60 -3.73
N LEU A 70 -5.05 12.85 -4.80
CA LEU A 70 -4.02 12.07 -5.47
C LEU A 70 -3.50 12.85 -6.68
N HIS A 71 -2.18 13.05 -6.75
CA HIS A 71 -1.50 13.68 -7.87
C HIS A 71 -0.89 12.61 -8.77
N ARG A 72 -1.38 12.48 -9.99
CA ARG A 72 -0.88 11.48 -10.95
C ARG A 72 -0.79 12.06 -12.35
N GLY A 73 0.38 11.96 -12.98
CA GLY A 73 0.58 12.43 -14.35
C GLY A 73 0.24 13.91 -14.56
N GLY A 74 0.58 14.78 -13.60
CA GLY A 74 0.30 16.21 -13.64
C GLY A 74 -1.16 16.60 -13.34
N LYS A 75 -2.01 15.62 -12.96
CA LYS A 75 -3.42 15.86 -12.62
C LYS A 75 -3.66 15.64 -11.15
N ALA A 76 -4.39 16.54 -10.50
CA ALA A 76 -4.89 16.39 -9.15
C ALA A 76 -6.30 15.79 -9.19
N GLN A 77 -6.53 14.71 -8.44
CA GLN A 77 -7.79 13.98 -8.41
C GLN A 77 -8.25 13.80 -6.96
N SER A 78 -9.44 14.25 -6.64
CA SER A 78 -10.00 14.04 -5.30
C SER A 78 -10.38 12.58 -5.11
N LEU A 79 -9.92 11.99 -4.00
CA LEU A 79 -10.33 10.67 -3.53
C LEU A 79 -11.48 10.74 -2.52
N ALA A 80 -11.77 11.91 -1.96
CA ALA A 80 -12.76 12.08 -0.92
C ALA A 80 -14.16 11.61 -1.39
N GLY A 81 -14.75 10.69 -0.63
CA GLY A 81 -16.08 10.15 -0.93
C GLY A 81 -16.15 9.15 -2.10
N LEU A 82 -15.03 8.80 -2.70
CA LEU A 82 -14.99 7.72 -3.70
C LEU A 82 -15.07 6.35 -3.00
N SER A 83 -15.75 5.40 -3.65
CA SER A 83 -15.74 4.00 -3.21
C SER A 83 -14.40 3.32 -3.53
N ALA A 84 -14.06 2.25 -2.79
CA ALA A 84 -12.78 1.54 -2.91
C ALA A 84 -12.45 1.13 -4.36
N HIS A 85 -13.43 0.66 -5.14
CA HIS A 85 -13.20 0.28 -6.54
C HIS A 85 -12.89 1.49 -7.44
N LYS A 86 -13.44 2.68 -7.15
CA LYS A 86 -13.12 3.92 -7.89
C LYS A 86 -11.73 4.41 -7.51
N THR A 87 -11.41 4.40 -6.22
CA THR A 87 -10.08 4.74 -5.69
C THR A 87 -8.98 3.83 -6.28
N ALA A 88 -9.23 2.52 -6.36
CA ALA A 88 -8.33 1.58 -7.02
C ALA A 88 -8.12 1.89 -8.51
N ARG A 89 -9.18 2.30 -9.24
CA ARG A 89 -9.06 2.72 -10.65
C ARG A 89 -8.20 3.96 -10.86
N LEU A 90 -8.10 4.81 -9.86
CA LEU A 90 -7.23 5.99 -9.89
C LEU A 90 -5.76 5.65 -9.59
N GLY A 91 -5.48 4.41 -9.20
CA GLY A 91 -4.13 3.91 -8.99
C GLY A 91 -3.73 3.80 -7.52
N VAL A 92 -4.68 3.66 -6.60
CA VAL A 92 -4.41 3.33 -5.19
C VAL A 92 -4.62 1.83 -4.99
N ALA A 93 -3.56 1.07 -4.75
CA ALA A 93 -3.65 -0.33 -4.36
C ALA A 93 -3.50 -0.49 -2.84
N ARG A 94 -4.13 -1.52 -2.28
CA ARG A 94 -4.05 -1.84 -0.86
C ARG A 94 -3.88 -3.34 -0.64
N THR A 95 -2.98 -3.71 0.27
CA THR A 95 -2.98 -5.01 0.93
C THR A 95 -3.80 -4.94 2.22
N PHE A 96 -4.20 -6.08 2.76
CA PHE A 96 -5.01 -6.14 3.97
C PHE A 96 -4.23 -6.83 5.09
N GLN A 97 -4.54 -6.51 6.34
CA GLN A 97 -3.95 -7.19 7.50
C GLN A 97 -4.14 -8.72 7.41
N ASN A 98 -5.34 -9.17 7.10
CA ASN A 98 -5.60 -10.57 6.75
C ASN A 98 -5.40 -10.78 5.25
N ILE A 99 -4.53 -11.71 4.88
CA ILE A 99 -4.20 -12.02 3.48
C ILE A 99 -5.46 -12.38 2.70
N ARG A 100 -5.64 -11.72 1.55
CA ARG A 100 -6.79 -11.95 0.65
C ARG A 100 -6.32 -12.50 -0.69
N LEU A 101 -5.88 -13.75 -0.69
CA LEU A 101 -5.56 -14.50 -1.90
C LEU A 101 -6.72 -15.41 -2.31
N PHE A 102 -6.65 -15.92 -3.53
CA PHE A 102 -7.47 -17.03 -4.00
C PHE A 102 -6.70 -18.32 -3.69
N PRO A 103 -7.03 -19.03 -2.59
CA PRO A 103 -6.17 -20.09 -2.06
C PRO A 103 -6.09 -21.32 -2.98
N SER A 104 -7.09 -21.57 -3.81
CA SER A 104 -7.14 -22.65 -4.78
C SER A 104 -6.49 -22.36 -6.13
N MET A 105 -6.10 -21.12 -6.38
CA MET A 105 -5.38 -20.71 -7.58
C MET A 105 -3.87 -20.80 -7.38
N THR A 106 -3.14 -20.97 -8.47
CA THR A 106 -1.68 -20.88 -8.46
C THR A 106 -1.19 -19.46 -8.13
N VAL A 107 0.07 -19.34 -7.78
CA VAL A 107 0.74 -18.06 -7.54
C VAL A 107 0.64 -17.15 -8.75
N LEU A 108 0.89 -17.69 -9.96
CA LEU A 108 0.80 -16.92 -11.20
C LEU A 108 -0.63 -16.45 -11.47
N GLU A 109 -1.62 -17.32 -11.32
CA GLU A 109 -3.03 -16.99 -11.51
C GLU A 109 -3.50 -15.90 -10.55
N ASN A 110 -3.08 -15.95 -9.28
CA ASN A 110 -3.38 -14.90 -8.31
C ASN A 110 -2.91 -13.52 -8.77
N VAL A 111 -1.72 -13.42 -9.37
CA VAL A 111 -1.21 -12.15 -9.90
C VAL A 111 -1.97 -11.73 -11.17
N LEU A 112 -2.31 -12.68 -12.05
CA LEU A 112 -3.05 -12.41 -13.29
C LEU A 112 -4.47 -11.87 -13.05
N VAL A 113 -5.07 -12.14 -11.89
CA VAL A 113 -6.37 -11.53 -11.51
C VAL A 113 -6.30 -9.99 -11.56
N ALA A 114 -5.15 -9.38 -11.27
CA ALA A 114 -4.98 -7.93 -11.36
C ALA A 114 -5.12 -7.39 -12.80
N GLU A 115 -4.80 -8.20 -13.81
CA GLU A 115 -4.91 -7.88 -15.24
C GLU A 115 -6.29 -8.22 -15.84
N HIS A 116 -7.22 -8.79 -15.04
CA HIS A 116 -8.52 -9.26 -15.51
C HIS A 116 -9.25 -8.20 -16.36
N ARG A 117 -9.27 -6.93 -15.91
CA ARG A 117 -9.95 -5.85 -16.64
C ARG A 117 -9.33 -5.58 -18.02
N ARG A 118 -8.01 -5.67 -18.13
CA ARG A 118 -7.28 -5.49 -19.39
C ARG A 118 -7.56 -6.64 -20.34
N LEU A 119 -7.52 -7.87 -19.83
CA LEU A 119 -7.83 -9.08 -20.58
C LEU A 119 -9.28 -9.11 -21.05
N MET A 120 -10.24 -8.75 -20.20
CA MET A 120 -11.65 -8.63 -20.56
C MET A 120 -11.90 -7.60 -21.67
N ARG A 121 -11.23 -6.47 -21.64
CA ARG A 121 -11.31 -5.48 -22.73
C ARG A 121 -10.72 -6.01 -24.04
N ALA A 122 -9.57 -6.69 -23.96
CA ALA A 122 -8.91 -7.28 -25.14
C ALA A 122 -9.74 -8.41 -25.76
N SER A 123 -10.54 -9.13 -24.95
CA SER A 123 -11.46 -10.18 -25.40
C SER A 123 -12.77 -9.65 -26.01
N GLY A 124 -13.02 -8.31 -26.01
CA GLY A 124 -14.29 -7.74 -26.44
C GLY A 124 -15.47 -8.16 -25.57
N TYR A 125 -15.21 -8.45 -24.30
CA TYR A 125 -16.15 -8.86 -23.24
C TYR A 125 -16.74 -10.27 -23.34
N THR A 126 -16.62 -11.02 -24.45
CA THR A 126 -17.17 -12.40 -24.52
C THR A 126 -16.56 -13.32 -25.59
N PHE A 127 -16.38 -12.86 -26.82
CA PHE A 127 -16.08 -13.78 -27.93
C PHE A 127 -14.59 -13.85 -28.32
N GLY A 128 -13.83 -12.77 -28.12
CA GLY A 128 -12.43 -12.71 -28.55
C GLY A 128 -11.49 -13.68 -27.80
N GLY A 129 -11.81 -13.97 -26.53
CA GLY A 129 -11.07 -14.96 -25.74
C GLY A 129 -11.32 -16.40 -26.19
N LEU A 130 -12.57 -16.72 -26.52
CA LEU A 130 -12.96 -18.07 -26.96
C LEU A 130 -12.37 -18.43 -28.34
N PHE A 131 -12.27 -17.47 -29.25
CA PHE A 131 -11.72 -17.67 -30.60
C PHE A 131 -10.23 -17.34 -30.73
N GLY A 132 -9.56 -16.95 -29.64
CA GLY A 132 -8.11 -16.73 -29.61
C GLY A 132 -7.64 -15.64 -30.58
N PHE A 133 -8.39 -14.55 -30.73
CA PHE A 133 -8.02 -13.43 -31.61
C PHE A 133 -6.61 -12.93 -31.32
N PRO A 134 -5.83 -12.50 -32.32
CA PRO A 134 -4.45 -12.07 -32.16
C PRO A 134 -4.25 -10.99 -31.09
N GLY A 135 -5.21 -10.07 -30.95
CA GLY A 135 -5.19 -9.02 -29.94
C GLY A 135 -5.30 -9.57 -28.50
N TYR A 136 -6.14 -10.59 -28.29
CA TYR A 136 -6.27 -11.25 -26.99
C TYR A 136 -5.00 -12.01 -26.62
N ARG A 137 -4.48 -12.84 -27.52
CA ARG A 137 -3.24 -13.62 -27.31
C ARG A 137 -2.05 -12.71 -26.97
N ARG A 138 -1.95 -11.56 -27.63
CA ARG A 138 -0.92 -10.57 -27.33
C ARG A 138 -1.10 -9.99 -25.92
N ALA A 139 -2.33 -9.56 -25.57
CA ALA A 139 -2.61 -9.01 -24.25
C ALA A 139 -2.38 -10.04 -23.14
N GLU A 140 -2.74 -11.30 -23.37
CA GLU A 140 -2.49 -12.41 -22.44
C GLU A 140 -0.99 -12.65 -22.23
N LYS A 141 -0.20 -12.71 -23.30
CA LYS A 141 1.25 -12.84 -23.22
C LYS A 141 1.90 -11.71 -22.44
N GLU A 142 1.52 -10.46 -22.73
CA GLU A 142 2.00 -9.28 -22.01
C GLU A 142 1.59 -9.31 -20.52
N ALA A 143 0.39 -9.79 -20.19
CA ALA A 143 -0.05 -9.95 -18.81
C ALA A 143 0.76 -11.02 -18.06
N ILE A 144 1.05 -12.16 -18.70
CA ILE A 144 1.88 -13.22 -18.12
C ILE A 144 3.32 -12.73 -17.91
N GLU A 145 3.92 -12.05 -18.88
CA GLU A 145 5.26 -11.48 -18.75
C GLU A 145 5.34 -10.48 -17.60
N LYS A 146 4.35 -9.60 -17.47
CA LYS A 146 4.23 -8.64 -16.36
C LYS A 146 4.06 -9.33 -15.00
N ALA A 147 3.19 -10.34 -14.93
CA ALA A 147 3.00 -11.12 -13.72
C ALA A 147 4.29 -11.81 -13.28
N ARG A 148 4.99 -12.47 -14.21
CA ARG A 148 6.29 -13.10 -13.94
C ARG A 148 7.36 -12.12 -13.49
N MET A 149 7.41 -10.93 -14.07
CA MET A 149 8.31 -9.85 -13.63
C MET A 149 8.06 -9.47 -12.17
N TRP A 150 6.80 -9.33 -11.76
CA TRP A 150 6.47 -9.02 -10.35
C TRP A 150 6.74 -10.19 -9.41
N LEU A 151 6.51 -11.43 -9.86
CA LEU A 151 6.88 -12.62 -9.09
C LEU A 151 8.41 -12.72 -8.90
N ASP A 152 9.21 -12.38 -9.92
CA ASP A 152 10.66 -12.33 -9.80
C ASP A 152 11.12 -11.27 -8.80
N ARG A 153 10.60 -10.05 -8.90
CA ARG A 153 10.94 -8.96 -7.98
C ARG A 153 10.62 -9.29 -6.53
N LEU A 154 9.56 -10.06 -6.30
CA LEU A 154 9.11 -10.52 -4.96
C LEU A 154 9.70 -11.89 -4.59
N MET A 155 10.64 -12.44 -5.38
CA MET A 155 11.29 -13.75 -5.15
C MET A 155 10.29 -14.92 -5.08
N LEU A 156 9.30 -14.92 -5.96
CA LEU A 156 8.23 -15.93 -6.03
C LEU A 156 8.19 -16.69 -7.35
N VAL A 157 9.05 -16.36 -8.33
CA VAL A 157 8.99 -16.93 -9.68
C VAL A 157 9.11 -18.45 -9.69
N LYS A 158 9.91 -19.03 -8.75
CA LYS A 158 10.09 -20.50 -8.63
C LYS A 158 8.83 -21.20 -8.12
N ALA A 159 7.92 -20.48 -7.49
CA ALA A 159 6.66 -21.01 -6.98
C ALA A 159 5.47 -20.65 -7.87
N ALA A 160 5.69 -20.18 -9.12
CA ALA A 160 4.64 -19.66 -9.99
C ALA A 160 3.48 -20.63 -10.19
N ASP A 161 3.76 -21.93 -10.29
CA ASP A 161 2.79 -23.00 -10.52
C ASP A 161 2.30 -23.68 -9.22
N THR A 162 2.79 -23.23 -8.04
CA THR A 162 2.35 -23.74 -6.73
C THR A 162 0.99 -23.14 -6.36
N ILE A 163 0.15 -23.90 -5.71
CA ILE A 163 -1.14 -23.44 -5.15
C ILE A 163 -0.88 -22.40 -4.05
N ALA A 164 -1.50 -21.24 -4.14
CA ALA A 164 -1.23 -20.12 -3.26
C ALA A 164 -1.51 -20.42 -1.78
N GLY A 165 -2.52 -21.26 -1.49
CA GLY A 165 -2.86 -21.70 -0.13
C GLY A 165 -1.80 -22.59 0.52
N GLU A 166 -0.93 -23.22 -0.26
CA GLU A 166 0.15 -24.10 0.23
C GLU A 166 1.45 -23.35 0.54
N LEU A 167 1.52 -22.06 0.18
CA LEU A 167 2.72 -21.27 0.44
C LEU A 167 2.89 -20.97 1.94
N PRO A 168 4.13 -20.89 2.43
CA PRO A 168 4.43 -20.27 3.73
C PRO A 168 3.86 -18.85 3.82
N TYR A 169 3.46 -18.44 5.03
CA TYR A 169 2.76 -17.19 5.27
C TYR A 169 3.50 -15.96 4.71
N GLY A 170 4.82 -15.88 4.90
CA GLY A 170 5.64 -14.79 4.36
C GLY A 170 5.69 -14.76 2.82
N MET A 171 5.55 -15.91 2.15
CA MET A 171 5.42 -15.97 0.70
C MET A 171 4.03 -15.51 0.24
N GLN A 172 2.97 -15.89 0.96
CA GLN A 172 1.61 -15.43 0.68
C GLN A 172 1.52 -13.90 0.81
N ARG A 173 2.16 -13.30 1.82
CA ARG A 173 2.22 -11.84 2.00
C ARG A 173 2.91 -11.16 0.83
N ARG A 174 4.03 -11.69 0.35
CA ARG A 174 4.72 -11.16 -0.83
C ARG A 174 3.89 -11.33 -2.11
N LEU A 175 3.14 -12.44 -2.23
CA LEU A 175 2.23 -12.66 -3.36
C LEU A 175 1.09 -11.62 -3.39
N GLU A 176 0.54 -11.25 -2.23
CA GLU A 176 -0.47 -10.19 -2.14
C GLU A 176 0.08 -8.85 -2.66
N ILE A 177 1.33 -8.52 -2.31
CA ILE A 177 2.01 -7.33 -2.82
C ILE A 177 2.27 -7.45 -4.34
N ALA A 178 2.72 -8.61 -4.84
CA ALA A 178 2.92 -8.84 -6.28
C ALA A 178 1.64 -8.59 -7.07
N ARG A 179 0.51 -9.10 -6.59
CA ARG A 179 -0.81 -8.86 -7.19
C ARG A 179 -1.20 -7.39 -7.16
N ALA A 180 -0.97 -6.69 -6.04
CA ALA A 180 -1.25 -5.27 -5.93
C ALA A 180 -0.42 -4.44 -6.93
N MET A 181 0.86 -4.78 -7.08
CA MET A 181 1.79 -4.10 -8.01
C MET A 181 1.48 -4.38 -9.47
N CYS A 182 0.96 -5.56 -9.80
CA CYS A 182 0.58 -5.92 -11.17
C CYS A 182 -0.57 -5.03 -11.70
N ALA A 183 -1.36 -4.39 -10.83
CA ALA A 183 -2.40 -3.43 -11.20
C ALA A 183 -1.88 -2.04 -11.60
N ASP A 184 -0.56 -1.81 -11.68
CA ASP A 184 0.10 -0.52 -11.96
C ASP A 184 -0.36 0.63 -11.05
N PRO A 185 -0.27 0.47 -9.73
CA PRO A 185 -0.63 1.53 -8.82
C PRO A 185 0.36 2.71 -8.91
N SER A 186 -0.10 3.91 -8.55
CA SER A 186 0.78 5.04 -8.22
C SER A 186 1.03 5.12 -6.71
N LEU A 187 0.08 4.64 -5.90
CA LEU A 187 0.17 4.58 -4.45
C LEU A 187 -0.12 3.15 -3.97
N LEU A 188 0.83 2.56 -3.25
CA LEU A 188 0.69 1.25 -2.61
C LEU A 188 0.47 1.44 -1.10
N CYS A 189 -0.66 1.00 -0.59
CA CYS A 189 -1.00 1.04 0.83
C CYS A 189 -0.79 -0.34 1.45
N LEU A 190 0.15 -0.46 2.39
CA LEU A 190 0.49 -1.69 3.10
C LEU A 190 -0.01 -1.61 4.55
N ASP A 191 -0.88 -2.54 4.93
CA ASP A 191 -1.51 -2.58 6.25
C ASP A 191 -0.86 -3.71 7.08
N GLU A 192 0.02 -3.34 8.01
CA GLU A 192 0.80 -4.23 8.88
C GLU A 192 1.45 -5.41 8.13
N PRO A 193 2.24 -5.16 7.07
CA PRO A 193 2.72 -6.23 6.20
C PRO A 193 3.73 -7.16 6.88
N ALA A 194 4.37 -6.75 7.98
CA ALA A 194 5.32 -7.57 8.73
C ALA A 194 4.67 -8.36 9.88
N ALA A 195 3.36 -8.17 10.15
CA ALA A 195 2.67 -8.88 11.21
C ALA A 195 2.69 -10.41 10.98
N GLY A 196 3.07 -11.17 12.01
CA GLY A 196 3.10 -12.63 11.96
C GLY A 196 4.28 -13.24 11.20
N LEU A 197 5.21 -12.43 10.68
CA LEU A 197 6.40 -12.90 10.00
C LEU A 197 7.52 -13.26 11.00
N ASN A 198 8.25 -14.31 10.68
CA ASN A 198 9.51 -14.58 11.37
C ASN A 198 10.61 -13.58 10.94
N PRO A 199 11.76 -13.51 11.65
CA PRO A 199 12.81 -12.54 11.35
C PRO A 199 13.34 -12.61 9.91
N SER A 200 13.52 -13.81 9.35
CA SER A 200 14.02 -13.98 7.97
C SER A 200 12.99 -13.55 6.92
N GLU A 201 11.72 -13.84 7.14
CA GLU A 201 10.62 -13.37 6.27
C GLU A 201 10.46 -11.86 6.33
N SER A 202 10.59 -11.26 7.51
CA SER A 202 10.55 -9.81 7.69
C SER A 202 11.69 -9.13 6.92
N ILE A 203 12.92 -9.67 6.95
CA ILE A 203 14.04 -9.18 6.16
C ILE A 203 13.74 -9.28 4.65
N ALA A 204 13.20 -10.41 4.20
CA ALA A 204 12.85 -10.60 2.80
C ALA A 204 11.76 -9.60 2.35
N LEU A 205 10.76 -9.35 3.19
CA LEU A 205 9.70 -8.37 2.92
C LEU A 205 10.27 -6.95 2.82
N ARG A 206 11.11 -6.54 3.78
CA ARG A 206 11.75 -5.20 3.79
C ARG A 206 12.57 -4.96 2.52
N ARG A 207 13.37 -5.95 2.09
CA ARG A 207 14.12 -5.89 0.83
C ARG A 207 13.20 -5.76 -0.38
N ALA A 208 12.07 -6.47 -0.38
CA ALA A 208 11.08 -6.37 -1.45
C ALA A 208 10.45 -4.97 -1.52
N ILE A 209 10.07 -4.39 -0.38
CA ILE A 209 9.50 -3.02 -0.31
C ILE A 209 10.55 -1.98 -0.76
N ALA A 210 11.79 -2.07 -0.29
CA ALA A 210 12.87 -1.19 -0.72
C ALA A 210 13.11 -1.28 -2.23
N ARG A 211 13.13 -2.49 -2.79
CA ARG A 211 13.28 -2.70 -4.24
C ARG A 211 12.13 -2.08 -5.04
N ILE A 212 10.88 -2.22 -4.57
CA ILE A 212 9.72 -1.57 -5.19
C ILE A 212 9.89 -0.05 -5.19
N ARG A 213 10.27 0.56 -4.05
CA ARG A 213 10.52 2.00 -3.93
C ARG A 213 11.60 2.46 -4.91
N ASP A 214 12.72 1.74 -4.98
CA ASP A 214 13.91 2.15 -5.74
C ASP A 214 13.73 1.95 -7.26
N GLU A 215 13.04 0.89 -7.68
CA GLU A 215 12.85 0.54 -9.09
C GLU A 215 11.59 1.17 -9.72
N THR A 216 10.69 1.73 -8.91
CA THR A 216 9.44 2.30 -9.42
C THR A 216 9.27 3.76 -9.02
N ARG A 217 8.26 4.43 -9.61
CA ARG A 217 7.90 5.81 -9.26
C ARG A 217 6.66 5.87 -8.37
N ILE A 218 6.37 4.81 -7.61
CA ILE A 218 5.21 4.80 -6.73
C ILE A 218 5.56 5.37 -5.36
N GLY A 219 4.55 5.92 -4.69
CA GLY A 219 4.62 6.16 -3.24
C GLY A 219 4.13 4.94 -2.49
N ILE A 220 4.69 4.69 -1.33
CA ILE A 220 4.26 3.60 -0.43
C ILE A 220 3.78 4.21 0.87
N LEU A 221 2.54 3.91 1.24
CA LEU A 221 2.00 4.18 2.57
C LEU A 221 2.02 2.90 3.38
N LEU A 222 2.57 2.95 4.58
CA LEU A 222 2.78 1.80 5.45
C LEU A 222 2.14 2.06 6.81
N ILE A 223 1.22 1.20 7.27
CA ILE A 223 0.91 1.10 8.70
C ILE A 223 1.77 0.00 9.29
N GLU A 224 2.49 0.32 10.36
CA GLU A 224 3.27 -0.65 11.13
C GLU A 224 3.30 -0.27 12.61
N HIS A 225 3.45 -1.28 13.46
CA HIS A 225 3.67 -1.14 14.89
C HIS A 225 5.07 -1.60 15.30
N ASN A 226 5.79 -2.30 14.42
CA ASN A 226 7.17 -2.71 14.65
C ASN A 226 8.12 -1.56 14.29
N MET A 227 8.62 -0.86 15.33
CA MET A 227 9.50 0.29 15.16
C MET A 227 10.78 -0.04 14.37
N ASN A 228 11.34 -1.24 14.52
CA ASN A 228 12.55 -1.63 13.78
C ASN A 228 12.27 -1.65 12.26
N VAL A 229 11.11 -2.16 11.84
CA VAL A 229 10.69 -2.14 10.44
C VAL A 229 10.52 -0.71 9.97
N VAL A 230 9.80 0.12 10.73
CA VAL A 230 9.55 1.53 10.39
C VAL A 230 10.86 2.31 10.22
N MET A 231 11.77 2.19 11.20
CA MET A 231 13.05 2.93 11.17
C MET A 231 13.96 2.53 10.02
N GLU A 232 13.88 1.27 9.56
CA GLU A 232 14.76 0.75 8.51
C GLU A 232 14.28 1.09 7.10
N ILE A 233 12.96 1.09 6.85
CA ILE A 233 12.45 1.20 5.47
C ILE A 233 11.77 2.52 5.14
N SER A 234 11.42 3.34 6.16
CA SER A 234 10.65 4.55 5.93
C SER A 234 11.54 5.76 5.67
N ASP A 235 11.14 6.57 4.71
CA ASP A 235 11.75 7.87 4.43
C ASP A 235 11.09 8.97 5.28
N ARG A 236 9.81 8.78 5.59
CA ARG A 236 9.00 9.71 6.39
C ARG A 236 8.06 8.95 7.32
N VAL A 237 7.84 9.49 8.50
CA VAL A 237 6.95 8.91 9.51
C VAL A 237 5.93 9.96 9.97
N VAL A 238 4.67 9.55 10.02
CA VAL A 238 3.54 10.31 10.57
C VAL A 238 3.07 9.59 11.82
N VAL A 239 3.05 10.27 12.94
CA VAL A 239 2.62 9.69 14.22
C VAL A 239 1.23 10.19 14.58
N LEU A 240 0.33 9.24 14.81
CA LEU A 240 -1.01 9.51 15.29
C LEU A 240 -1.15 9.12 16.76
N ASP A 241 -1.89 9.94 17.50
CA ASP A 241 -2.35 9.63 18.84
C ASP A 241 -3.74 10.21 19.04
N TYR A 242 -4.68 9.42 19.61
CA TYR A 242 -6.09 9.78 19.79
C TYR A 242 -6.71 10.47 18.56
N GLY A 243 -6.43 9.96 17.36
CA GLY A 243 -6.96 10.49 16.10
C GLY A 243 -6.26 11.74 15.56
N LYS A 244 -5.27 12.29 16.25
CA LYS A 244 -4.54 13.50 15.86
C LYS A 244 -3.12 13.16 15.42
N ARG A 245 -2.56 13.98 14.51
CA ARG A 245 -1.14 13.92 14.18
C ARG A 245 -0.34 14.65 15.26
N ILE A 246 0.49 13.92 16.01
CA ILE A 246 1.35 14.50 17.05
C ILE A 246 2.77 14.80 16.54
N ALA A 247 3.25 14.04 15.54
CA ALA A 247 4.56 14.28 14.93
C ALA A 247 4.57 13.91 13.43
N CYS A 248 5.51 14.50 12.67
CA CYS A 248 5.77 14.14 11.28
C CYS A 248 7.21 14.54 10.92
N GLY A 249 8.01 13.59 10.45
CA GLY A 249 9.42 13.84 10.13
C GLY A 249 10.13 12.62 9.59
N THR A 250 11.46 12.66 9.55
CA THR A 250 12.28 11.47 9.29
C THR A 250 12.16 10.48 10.47
N PRO A 251 12.47 9.19 10.26
CA PRO A 251 12.46 8.20 11.34
C PRO A 251 13.26 8.66 12.57
N GLN A 252 14.44 9.26 12.36
CA GLN A 252 15.28 9.76 13.43
C GLN A 252 14.61 10.92 14.21
N GLN A 253 14.03 11.90 13.52
CA GLN A 253 13.32 13.01 14.15
C GLN A 253 12.15 12.53 15.02
N VAL A 254 11.40 11.57 14.50
CA VAL A 254 10.23 11.01 15.20
C VAL A 254 10.66 10.18 16.42
N ARG A 255 11.75 9.43 16.33
CA ARG A 255 12.28 8.64 17.44
C ARG A 255 12.67 9.50 18.64
N ASP A 256 13.24 10.68 18.37
CA ASP A 256 13.77 11.56 19.38
C ASP A 256 12.73 12.62 19.85
N ASP A 257 11.48 12.57 19.31
CA ASP A 257 10.42 13.52 19.65
C ASP A 257 9.79 13.20 21.02
N PRO A 258 9.81 14.14 21.98
CA PRO A 258 9.24 13.93 23.32
C PRO A 258 7.74 13.60 23.33
N ALA A 259 6.96 14.14 22.37
CA ALA A 259 5.54 13.84 22.27
C ALA A 259 5.30 12.38 21.85
N VAL A 260 6.13 11.87 20.94
CA VAL A 260 6.11 10.47 20.50
C VAL A 260 6.50 9.54 21.64
N ILE A 261 7.58 9.87 22.36
CA ILE A 261 8.06 9.07 23.50
C ILE A 261 6.94 8.97 24.55
N ARG A 262 6.29 10.07 24.91
CA ARG A 262 5.14 10.06 25.86
C ARG A 262 3.98 9.22 25.36
N ALA A 263 3.61 9.32 24.09
CA ALA A 263 2.49 8.56 23.53
C ALA A 263 2.70 7.03 23.58
N TYR A 264 3.96 6.56 23.54
CA TYR A 264 4.28 5.13 23.58
C TYR A 264 4.61 4.60 24.98
N LEU A 265 5.21 5.40 25.85
CA LEU A 265 5.62 4.99 27.19
C LEU A 265 4.59 5.36 28.26
N GLY A 266 3.60 6.19 27.94
CA GLY A 266 2.71 6.82 28.91
C GLY A 266 3.38 8.02 29.62
N GLU A 267 2.56 8.82 30.31
CA GLU A 267 3.12 9.83 31.21
C GLU A 267 3.80 9.12 32.39
N PRO A 268 5.01 9.56 32.80
CA PRO A 268 5.58 9.06 34.05
C PRO A 268 4.59 9.36 35.18
N GLU A 269 4.19 8.35 35.93
CA GLU A 269 3.43 8.56 37.17
C GLU A 269 4.18 9.57 38.01
N VAL A 270 3.61 10.75 38.16
CA VAL A 270 4.13 11.75 39.10
C VAL A 270 3.79 11.20 40.48
N ALA A 271 4.80 10.65 41.13
CA ALA A 271 4.75 10.18 42.51
C ALA A 271 4.59 11.35 43.46
#